data_92fe4a937b71b017ff1cf5db9d3df8c1
#
_entry.id   92fe4a937b71b017ff1cf5db9d3df8c1
#
_cell.length_a   1.000
_cell.length_b   1.000
_cell.length_c   1.000
_cell.angle_alpha   90.00
_cell.angle_beta   90.00
_cell.angle_gamma   90.00
#
_symmetry.space_group_name_H-M   'P 1'
#
loop_
_entity.id
_entity.type
_entity.pdbx_description
1 polymer ?
#
loop_
_entity_poly.entity_id
_entity_poly.type
_entity_poly.pdbx_seq_one_letter_code
_entity_poly.pdbx_strand_id
1 'polypeptide(L)'
;MRYLLACLMLLPSIASAQAIRLPPETVRLQKMAGRFAPVEVRVDLSGLPENERRALASLVKAARITDALFMRQLWAGNEAMLLRLMEDETPLGRARLEYFMINRGPWSRLDDNAVFVPGAPPKPEAANFYPTGATKADVEAWLDGLSEADRAAATGFFTTIRRDISGKFQAVPYSLEYQGELAEMAKHLRDAAEATKAPTLKAFLESRAEAFATNDYYASDVAWMKLDSAIEPTIGPYEVYEDGWFNYKAAFEAFITVRDDAETAKLERFGRELQWLEDRLPIDPAFRRKKLGGLAPMRVVNVVFAAGDGNHDVQTAAFNLPNDERIVAEMGSKRTMLKNYQQAKFDNTLVPISKVALAPKDQGFVDFEAFFTHILMHEVMHGLGPTNTGPGGTGGGVRQAIKELYSTVEEAKADISGLWALQKLMDKGVIDRAGERRMYTTFLASSFRTLRFGMDDSHARGMALQVNYLLDAGAYRVGDDGRFSVDVRKAKKGVEALSRELLTIEATGDYEGGKRLLERLVVMRPEVKAVLDRLEGVPVDIRPQFVTADALEHEFP
;
A
#
# COMPACT_ATOMS: atom_id res chain seq x y z
N MET A 1 0.53 -14.20 90.80
CA MET A 1 1.61 -13.88 89.87
C MET A 1 1.00 -13.93 88.45
N ARG A 2 0.76 -12.79 87.87
CA ARG A 2 0.09 -12.64 86.55
C ARG A 2 1.18 -12.19 85.58
N TYR A 3 1.36 -13.02 84.53
CA TYR A 3 2.20 -12.64 83.39
C TYR A 3 1.33 -11.97 82.34
N LEU A 4 1.59 -10.70 82.04
CA LEU A 4 1.05 -9.99 80.85
C LEU A 4 1.91 -10.33 79.65
N LEU A 5 1.31 -11.00 78.66
CA LEU A 5 1.87 -11.13 77.29
C LEU A 5 1.45 -9.90 76.47
N ALA A 6 2.43 -9.09 76.05
CA ALA A 6 2.24 -8.01 75.13
C ALA A 6 2.37 -8.58 73.68
N CYS A 7 1.26 -8.67 72.92
CA CYS A 7 1.28 -8.95 71.48
C CYS A 7 1.66 -7.67 70.72
N LEU A 8 2.89 -7.62 70.21
CA LEU A 8 3.27 -6.64 69.19
C LEU A 8 2.61 -7.05 67.85
N MET A 9 1.59 -6.30 67.43
CA MET A 9 1.10 -6.40 66.06
C MET A 9 2.08 -5.70 65.10
N LEU A 10 2.81 -6.49 64.32
CA LEU A 10 3.53 -6.03 63.14
C LEU A 10 2.50 -5.75 62.03
N LEU A 11 2.21 -4.49 61.78
CA LEU A 11 1.49 -4.04 60.60
C LEU A 11 2.44 -4.20 59.38
N PRO A 12 2.02 -4.89 58.31
CA PRO A 12 2.81 -4.89 57.10
C PRO A 12 2.76 -3.49 56.48
N SER A 13 3.91 -2.86 56.36
CA SER A 13 4.09 -1.63 55.59
C SER A 13 3.75 -1.96 54.12
N ILE A 14 2.59 -1.49 53.65
CA ILE A 14 2.27 -1.44 52.25
C ILE A 14 3.23 -0.47 51.58
N ALA A 15 4.33 -0.99 51.03
CA ALA A 15 5.17 -0.23 50.13
C ALA A 15 4.29 0.12 48.92
N SER A 16 3.83 1.37 48.86
CA SER A 16 3.21 1.93 47.68
C SER A 16 4.25 1.84 46.55
N ALA A 17 4.04 0.96 45.60
CA ALA A 17 4.80 0.94 44.36
C ALA A 17 4.58 2.30 43.68
N GLN A 18 5.56 3.21 43.86
CA GLN A 18 5.57 4.44 43.06
C GLN A 18 5.55 4.01 41.58
N ALA A 19 4.48 4.36 40.89
CA ALA A 19 4.43 4.19 39.45
C ALA A 19 5.65 4.87 38.82
N ILE A 20 6.55 4.09 38.26
CA ILE A 20 7.75 4.60 37.59
C ILE A 20 7.25 5.52 36.47
N ARG A 21 7.40 6.84 36.67
CA ARG A 21 7.10 7.81 35.61
C ARG A 21 8.14 7.62 34.50
N LEU A 22 7.68 7.14 33.36
CA LEU A 22 8.52 7.05 32.14
C LEU A 22 8.99 8.46 31.73
N PRO A 23 10.21 8.57 31.19
CA PRO A 23 10.69 9.83 30.61
C PRO A 23 9.70 10.36 29.53
N PRO A 24 9.50 11.69 29.42
CA PRO A 24 8.56 12.27 28.45
C PRO A 24 8.81 11.83 27.01
N GLU A 25 10.08 11.66 26.63
CA GLU A 25 10.46 11.18 25.30
C GLU A 25 10.01 9.73 25.05
N THR A 26 10.13 8.87 26.06
CA THR A 26 9.62 7.48 25.99
C THR A 26 8.12 7.48 25.72
N VAL A 27 7.35 8.27 26.47
CA VAL A 27 5.90 8.39 26.30
C VAL A 27 5.55 8.92 24.90
N ARG A 28 6.31 9.92 24.43
CA ARG A 28 6.13 10.47 23.07
C ARG A 28 6.33 9.40 21.99
N LEU A 29 7.43 8.65 22.04
CA LEU A 29 7.74 7.58 21.08
C LEU A 29 6.72 6.45 21.14
N GLN A 30 6.30 6.04 22.34
CA GLN A 30 5.23 5.05 22.49
C GLN A 30 3.89 5.53 21.87
N LYS A 31 3.54 6.82 22.02
CA LYS A 31 2.37 7.41 21.33
C LYS A 31 2.55 7.39 19.82
N MET A 32 3.74 7.67 19.31
CA MET A 32 4.04 7.63 17.86
C MET A 32 3.96 6.19 17.32
N ALA A 33 4.55 5.21 18.01
CA ALA A 33 4.43 3.79 17.66
C ALA A 33 2.98 3.29 17.75
N GLY A 34 2.20 3.77 18.72
CA GLY A 34 0.79 3.45 18.91
C GLY A 34 -0.13 3.92 17.77
N ARG A 35 0.38 4.73 16.83
CA ARG A 35 -0.33 5.05 15.58
C ARG A 35 -0.43 3.85 14.63
N PHE A 36 0.35 2.80 14.88
CA PHE A 36 0.39 1.57 14.12
C PHE A 36 -0.12 0.42 15.00
N ALA A 37 -1.33 -0.06 14.74
CA ALA A 37 -1.94 -1.13 15.53
C ALA A 37 -1.17 -2.44 15.34
N PRO A 38 -0.65 -3.10 16.39
CA PRO A 38 -0.04 -4.42 16.26
C PRO A 38 -1.10 -5.44 15.85
N VAL A 39 -0.84 -6.20 14.78
CA VAL A 39 -1.77 -7.21 14.25
C VAL A 39 -1.01 -8.48 13.95
N GLU A 40 -1.47 -9.61 14.51
CA GLU A 40 -0.99 -10.93 14.13
C GLU A 40 -1.48 -11.29 12.72
N VAL A 41 -0.55 -11.43 11.79
CA VAL A 41 -0.84 -11.88 10.42
C VAL A 41 -0.81 -13.41 10.39
N ARG A 42 -2.00 -13.99 10.26
CA ARG A 42 -2.20 -15.43 10.18
C ARG A 42 -2.74 -15.82 8.81
N VAL A 43 -2.19 -16.91 8.26
CA VAL A 43 -2.67 -17.51 7.01
C VAL A 43 -2.89 -19.01 7.27
N ASP A 44 -4.03 -19.53 6.86
CA ASP A 44 -4.29 -20.96 6.90
C ASP A 44 -3.53 -21.64 5.76
N LEU A 45 -2.56 -22.48 6.13
CA LEU A 45 -1.72 -23.25 5.21
C LEU A 45 -2.13 -24.74 5.16
N SER A 46 -3.22 -25.14 5.80
CA SER A 46 -3.66 -26.54 5.88
C SER A 46 -3.94 -27.16 4.50
N GLY A 47 -4.30 -26.33 3.52
CA GLY A 47 -4.49 -26.75 2.13
C GLY A 47 -3.20 -26.94 1.33
N LEU A 48 -2.04 -26.52 1.85
CA LEU A 48 -0.75 -26.68 1.17
C LEU A 48 -0.07 -27.98 1.58
N PRO A 49 0.40 -28.81 0.64
CA PRO A 49 1.18 -29.99 0.95
C PRO A 49 2.55 -29.59 1.54
N GLU A 50 3.21 -30.54 2.24
CA GLU A 50 4.46 -30.29 2.98
C GLU A 50 5.55 -29.66 2.10
N ASN A 51 5.72 -30.16 0.88
CA ASN A 51 6.73 -29.63 -0.04
C ASN A 51 6.49 -28.14 -0.40
N GLU A 52 5.22 -27.71 -0.55
CA GLU A 52 4.89 -26.31 -0.80
C GLU A 52 5.10 -25.45 0.47
N ARG A 53 4.78 -25.99 1.67
CA ARG A 53 5.11 -25.29 2.93
C ARG A 53 6.62 -25.13 3.11
N ARG A 54 7.42 -26.14 2.72
CA ARG A 54 8.89 -26.05 2.71
C ARG A 54 9.39 -24.99 1.73
N ALA A 55 8.83 -24.93 0.51
CA ALA A 55 9.13 -23.86 -0.44
C ALA A 55 8.79 -22.47 0.14
N LEU A 56 7.63 -22.34 0.78
CA LEU A 56 7.19 -21.10 1.42
C LEU A 56 8.13 -20.67 2.56
N ALA A 57 8.63 -21.61 3.38
CA ALA A 57 9.63 -21.33 4.42
C ALA A 57 10.95 -20.80 3.83
N SER A 58 11.43 -21.39 2.74
CA SER A 58 12.63 -20.91 2.04
C SER A 58 12.42 -19.51 1.46
N LEU A 59 11.22 -19.20 0.95
CA LEU A 59 10.87 -17.86 0.48
C LEU A 59 10.83 -16.82 1.62
N VAL A 60 10.33 -17.19 2.80
CA VAL A 60 10.38 -16.33 3.99
C VAL A 60 11.82 -16.01 4.36
N LYS A 61 12.73 -17.02 4.36
CA LYS A 61 14.16 -16.82 4.62
C LYS A 61 14.78 -15.83 3.61
N ALA A 62 14.51 -15.97 2.32
CA ALA A 62 14.93 -15.01 1.30
C ALA A 62 14.39 -13.59 1.57
N ALA A 63 13.11 -13.48 1.90
CA ALA A 63 12.46 -12.20 2.16
C ALA A 63 13.00 -11.49 3.42
N ARG A 64 13.44 -12.20 4.47
CA ARG A 64 14.08 -11.59 5.64
C ARG A 64 15.36 -10.84 5.31
N ILE A 65 16.12 -11.33 4.33
CA ILE A 65 17.34 -10.64 3.86
C ILE A 65 16.98 -9.32 3.20
N THR A 66 15.82 -9.23 2.57
CA THR A 66 15.32 -7.98 1.95
C THR A 66 15.17 -6.84 2.95
N ASP A 67 14.79 -7.10 4.21
CA ASP A 67 14.72 -6.05 5.25
C ASP A 67 16.08 -5.40 5.52
N ALA A 68 17.15 -6.21 5.63
CA ALA A 68 18.50 -5.70 5.86
C ALA A 68 19.01 -4.92 4.63
N LEU A 69 18.78 -5.45 3.43
CA LEU A 69 19.16 -4.82 2.17
C LEU A 69 18.44 -3.46 2.01
N PHE A 70 17.15 -3.38 2.26
CA PHE A 70 16.38 -2.15 2.19
C PHE A 70 16.89 -1.10 3.20
N MET A 71 17.14 -1.48 4.46
CA MET A 71 17.72 -0.56 5.44
C MET A 71 19.07 0.00 4.97
N ARG A 72 19.91 -0.80 4.30
CA ARG A 72 21.16 -0.36 3.67
C ARG A 72 20.90 0.58 2.48
N GLN A 73 19.85 0.34 1.68
CA GLN A 73 19.44 1.24 0.60
C GLN A 73 18.95 2.59 1.12
N LEU A 74 18.31 2.64 2.29
CA LEU A 74 17.86 3.89 2.88
C LEU A 74 19.02 4.77 3.36
N TRP A 75 19.96 4.17 4.07
CA TRP A 75 21.11 4.89 4.62
C TRP A 75 22.21 3.93 5.08
N ALA A 76 23.45 4.22 4.71
CA ALA A 76 24.61 3.42 5.09
C ALA A 76 24.81 3.28 6.62
N GLY A 77 24.30 4.20 7.42
CA GLY A 77 24.40 4.18 8.88
C GLY A 77 23.32 3.38 9.60
N ASN A 78 22.31 2.85 8.89
CA ASN A 78 21.16 2.17 9.49
C ASN A 78 21.55 0.91 10.26
N GLU A 79 22.43 0.08 9.73
CA GLU A 79 22.87 -1.16 10.39
C GLU A 79 23.56 -0.86 11.73
N ALA A 80 24.55 0.04 11.73
CA ALA A 80 25.25 0.45 12.95
C ALA A 80 24.31 1.12 13.97
N MET A 81 23.29 1.87 13.49
CA MET A 81 22.27 2.46 14.34
C MET A 81 21.39 1.40 14.98
N LEU A 82 20.93 0.42 14.19
CA LEU A 82 20.12 -0.70 14.67
C LEU A 82 20.84 -1.48 15.77
N LEU A 83 22.11 -1.84 15.56
CA LEU A 83 22.92 -2.55 16.56
C LEU A 83 23.00 -1.77 17.88
N ARG A 84 23.28 -0.46 17.83
CA ARG A 84 23.28 0.40 19.03
C ARG A 84 21.94 0.44 19.74
N LEU A 85 20.84 0.48 18.99
CA LEU A 85 19.49 0.49 19.57
C LEU A 85 19.13 -0.86 20.21
N MET A 86 19.63 -1.97 19.67
CA MET A 86 19.44 -3.31 20.25
C MET A 86 20.20 -3.49 21.56
N GLU A 87 21.32 -2.80 21.76
CA GLU A 87 22.09 -2.82 23.02
C GLU A 87 21.47 -1.95 24.13
N ASP A 88 20.59 -1.01 23.78
CA ASP A 88 19.95 -0.10 24.76
C ASP A 88 18.66 -0.72 25.33
N GLU A 89 18.79 -1.47 26.43
CA GLU A 89 17.67 -2.11 27.14
C GLU A 89 16.82 -1.16 28.00
N THR A 90 17.14 0.13 28.04
CA THR A 90 16.33 1.10 28.78
C THR A 90 14.91 1.21 28.18
N PRO A 91 13.90 1.69 28.96
CA PRO A 91 12.58 1.95 28.40
C PRO A 91 12.60 2.90 27.19
N LEU A 92 13.52 3.87 27.16
CA LEU A 92 13.70 4.78 26.04
C LEU A 92 14.36 4.08 24.84
N GLY A 93 15.39 3.26 25.08
CA GLY A 93 16.05 2.46 24.04
C GLY A 93 15.07 1.52 23.35
N ARG A 94 14.27 0.79 24.13
CA ARG A 94 13.21 -0.09 23.57
C ARG A 94 12.17 0.68 22.76
N ALA A 95 11.73 1.85 23.21
CA ALA A 95 10.78 2.67 22.45
C ALA A 95 11.40 3.22 21.15
N ARG A 96 12.69 3.58 21.16
CA ARG A 96 13.43 3.98 19.95
C ARG A 96 13.57 2.82 18.97
N LEU A 97 13.97 1.64 19.46
CA LEU A 97 14.10 0.43 18.63
C LEU A 97 12.76 0.05 17.98
N GLU A 98 11.70 0.02 18.77
CA GLU A 98 10.36 -0.29 18.27
C GLU A 98 9.96 0.67 17.13
N TYR A 99 10.13 1.97 17.34
CA TYR A 99 9.74 2.96 16.35
C TYR A 99 10.70 3.00 15.14
N PHE A 100 11.99 2.68 15.35
CA PHE A 100 12.96 2.47 14.27
C PHE A 100 12.56 1.30 13.36
N MET A 101 12.15 0.18 13.94
CA MET A 101 11.72 -0.99 13.16
C MET A 101 10.44 -0.74 12.36
N ILE A 102 9.53 0.10 12.86
CA ILE A 102 8.34 0.52 12.11
C ILE A 102 8.74 1.34 10.87
N ASN A 103 9.69 2.27 11.01
CA ASN A 103 10.08 3.20 9.93
C ASN A 103 11.24 2.69 9.07
N ARG A 104 11.88 1.57 9.42
CA ARG A 104 13.14 1.06 8.83
C ARG A 104 14.28 2.07 8.87
N GLY A 105 14.26 2.98 9.85
CA GLY A 105 15.27 4.02 10.02
C GLY A 105 14.94 4.98 11.15
N PRO A 106 15.83 5.96 11.45
CA PRO A 106 15.69 6.89 12.57
C PRO A 106 14.77 8.08 12.29
N TRP A 107 13.93 8.02 11.26
CA TRP A 107 13.04 9.09 10.80
C TRP A 107 11.58 8.71 10.90
N SER A 108 10.77 9.61 11.43
CA SER A 108 9.32 9.43 11.50
C SER A 108 8.68 9.79 10.16
N ARG A 109 8.29 8.79 9.37
CA ARG A 109 7.72 8.99 8.03
C ARG A 109 6.38 9.73 8.07
N LEU A 110 5.53 9.44 9.06
CA LEU A 110 4.27 10.17 9.27
C LEU A 110 4.43 11.62 9.76
N ASP A 111 5.67 12.05 10.08
CA ASP A 111 5.97 13.39 10.59
C ASP A 111 7.10 14.01 9.74
N ASP A 112 6.93 14.05 8.44
CA ASP A 112 7.84 14.66 7.44
C ASP A 112 9.30 14.21 7.59
N ASN A 113 9.51 12.93 7.88
CA ASN A 113 10.83 12.35 8.15
C ASN A 113 11.60 13.02 9.29
N ALA A 114 10.90 13.54 10.32
CA ALA A 114 11.53 14.10 11.50
C ALA A 114 12.44 13.09 12.20
N VAL A 115 13.68 13.49 12.51
CA VAL A 115 14.66 12.66 13.22
C VAL A 115 14.17 12.41 14.64
N PHE A 116 14.11 11.16 15.08
CA PHE A 116 13.74 10.80 16.46
C PHE A 116 14.85 10.06 17.24
N VAL A 117 15.92 9.63 16.57
CA VAL A 117 17.10 9.04 17.23
C VAL A 117 18.24 10.07 17.24
N PRO A 118 18.73 10.47 18.41
CA PRO A 118 19.83 11.44 18.51
C PRO A 118 21.07 10.99 17.76
N GLY A 119 21.68 11.92 17.02
CA GLY A 119 22.90 11.68 16.25
C GLY A 119 22.67 11.09 14.86
N ALA A 120 21.41 10.81 14.48
CA ALA A 120 21.09 10.52 13.09
C ALA A 120 21.05 11.80 12.24
N PRO A 121 21.52 11.76 10.97
CA PRO A 121 21.37 12.86 10.05
C PRO A 121 19.89 13.01 9.61
N PRO A 122 19.52 14.13 8.96
CA PRO A 122 18.27 14.19 8.18
C PRO A 122 18.19 13.02 7.19
N LYS A 123 16.97 12.56 6.86
CA LYS A 123 16.79 11.50 5.85
C LYS A 123 17.39 11.95 4.53
N PRO A 124 18.31 11.18 3.92
CA PRO A 124 18.84 11.52 2.61
C PRO A 124 17.69 11.53 1.58
N GLU A 125 17.57 12.60 0.79
CA GLU A 125 16.50 12.74 -0.21
C GLU A 125 16.50 11.61 -1.25
N ALA A 126 17.69 11.19 -1.69
CA ALA A 126 17.86 10.11 -2.65
C ALA A 126 18.35 8.81 -1.99
N ALA A 127 18.02 8.61 -0.72
CA ALA A 127 18.46 7.45 0.07
C ALA A 127 19.98 7.19 -0.06
N ASN A 128 20.42 5.95 -0.07
CA ASN A 128 21.83 5.58 -0.27
C ASN A 128 22.10 5.12 -1.72
N PHE A 129 21.36 5.62 -2.69
CA PHE A 129 21.57 5.29 -4.09
C PHE A 129 22.70 6.09 -4.75
N TYR A 130 23.06 7.23 -4.16
CA TYR A 130 24.09 8.12 -4.64
C TYR A 130 25.19 8.34 -3.59
N PRO A 131 26.40 8.77 -3.99
CA PRO A 131 27.51 8.92 -3.04
C PRO A 131 27.23 10.02 -2.00
N THR A 132 27.61 9.75 -0.77
CA THR A 132 27.54 10.75 0.31
C THR A 132 28.27 12.04 -0.11
N GLY A 133 27.61 13.19 0.09
CA GLY A 133 28.14 14.51 -0.24
C GLY A 133 28.00 14.90 -1.72
N ALA A 134 27.42 14.06 -2.58
CA ALA A 134 26.98 14.49 -3.91
C ALA A 134 25.69 15.31 -3.81
N THR A 135 25.51 16.23 -4.74
CA THR A 135 24.26 16.96 -4.92
C THR A 135 23.53 16.45 -6.17
N LYS A 136 22.22 16.71 -6.25
CA LYS A 136 21.44 16.41 -7.45
C LYS A 136 22.07 17.03 -8.70
N ALA A 137 22.49 18.30 -8.60
CA ALA A 137 23.13 19.03 -9.71
C ALA A 137 24.46 18.39 -10.16
N ASP A 138 25.27 17.86 -9.23
CA ASP A 138 26.52 17.16 -9.59
C ASP A 138 26.22 15.91 -10.42
N VAL A 139 25.18 15.15 -10.05
CA VAL A 139 24.79 13.95 -10.77
C VAL A 139 24.16 14.29 -12.12
N GLU A 140 23.32 15.32 -12.21
CA GLU A 140 22.76 15.82 -13.48
C GLU A 140 23.86 16.21 -14.47
N ALA A 141 24.83 17.02 -14.03
CA ALA A 141 25.96 17.43 -14.85
C ALA A 141 26.82 16.24 -15.33
N TRP A 142 26.99 15.22 -14.47
CA TRP A 142 27.67 13.99 -14.86
C TRP A 142 26.89 13.20 -15.90
N LEU A 143 25.56 13.01 -15.70
CA LEU A 143 24.68 12.30 -16.63
C LEU A 143 24.67 12.96 -18.02
N ASP A 144 24.71 14.29 -18.09
CA ASP A 144 24.72 15.03 -19.35
C ASP A 144 26.02 14.87 -20.15
N GLY A 145 27.11 14.47 -19.48
CA GLY A 145 28.40 14.17 -20.11
C GLY A 145 28.58 12.72 -20.57
N LEU A 146 27.60 11.84 -20.30
CA LEU A 146 27.71 10.41 -20.62
C LEU A 146 27.33 10.09 -22.08
N SER A 147 27.86 8.98 -22.60
CA SER A 147 27.31 8.35 -23.81
C SER A 147 25.88 7.88 -23.55
N GLU A 148 25.10 7.66 -24.62
CA GLU A 148 23.71 7.16 -24.50
C GLU A 148 23.65 5.82 -23.73
N ALA A 149 24.59 4.90 -24.01
CA ALA A 149 24.66 3.60 -23.34
C ALA A 149 25.02 3.73 -21.85
N ASP A 150 26.02 4.58 -21.52
CA ASP A 150 26.41 4.79 -20.13
C ASP A 150 25.30 5.55 -19.35
N ARG A 151 24.63 6.49 -20.00
CA ARG A 151 23.49 7.19 -19.42
C ARG A 151 22.34 6.23 -19.13
N ALA A 152 22.00 5.34 -20.06
CA ALA A 152 20.97 4.32 -19.85
C ALA A 152 21.30 3.41 -18.66
N ALA A 153 22.57 2.99 -18.52
CA ALA A 153 23.02 2.22 -17.36
C ALA A 153 22.94 3.04 -16.05
N ALA A 154 23.35 4.32 -16.09
CA ALA A 154 23.35 5.22 -14.94
C ALA A 154 21.95 5.61 -14.47
N THR A 155 20.96 5.71 -15.38
CA THR A 155 19.55 6.03 -15.06
C THR A 155 18.67 4.79 -14.89
N GLY A 156 19.21 3.59 -15.08
CA GLY A 156 18.48 2.33 -14.91
C GLY A 156 18.11 2.06 -13.46
N PHE A 157 17.06 1.27 -13.27
CA PHE A 157 16.48 0.92 -11.96
C PHE A 157 17.43 0.15 -11.04
N PHE A 158 18.35 -0.64 -11.60
CA PHE A 158 19.11 -1.66 -10.89
C PHE A 158 20.59 -1.31 -10.77
N THR A 159 20.90 -0.03 -10.59
CA THR A 159 22.26 0.47 -10.36
C THR A 159 22.29 1.51 -9.25
N THR A 160 23.36 1.54 -8.45
CA THR A 160 23.70 2.66 -7.61
C THR A 160 24.72 3.54 -8.31
N ILE A 161 24.83 4.79 -7.92
CA ILE A 161 25.92 5.66 -8.33
C ILE A 161 26.92 5.71 -7.18
N ARG A 162 28.21 5.48 -7.48
CA ARG A 162 29.31 5.53 -6.53
C ARG A 162 30.46 6.38 -7.08
N ARG A 163 31.44 6.67 -6.24
CA ARG A 163 32.71 7.26 -6.70
C ARG A 163 33.76 6.15 -6.82
N ASP A 164 34.48 6.14 -7.92
CA ASP A 164 35.66 5.31 -8.10
C ASP A 164 36.85 5.81 -7.25
N ILE A 165 37.98 5.12 -7.32
CA ILE A 165 39.20 5.48 -6.58
C ILE A 165 39.78 6.85 -6.99
N SER A 166 39.38 7.40 -8.14
CA SER A 166 39.76 8.73 -8.60
C SER A 166 38.73 9.81 -8.19
N GLY A 167 37.64 9.43 -7.51
CA GLY A 167 36.56 10.31 -7.10
C GLY A 167 35.50 10.59 -8.18
N LYS A 168 35.60 9.96 -9.36
CA LYS A 168 34.62 10.12 -10.44
C LYS A 168 33.39 9.26 -10.20
N PHE A 169 32.23 9.75 -10.65
CA PHE A 169 30.99 8.97 -10.61
C PHE A 169 31.04 7.77 -11.55
N GLN A 170 30.47 6.66 -11.10
CA GLN A 170 30.28 5.44 -11.88
C GLN A 170 28.96 4.77 -11.47
N ALA A 171 28.29 4.12 -12.43
CA ALA A 171 27.16 3.25 -12.17
C ALA A 171 27.66 1.88 -11.71
N VAL A 172 27.14 1.38 -10.60
CA VAL A 172 27.46 0.06 -10.04
C VAL A 172 26.20 -0.80 -10.06
N PRO A 173 26.17 -1.93 -10.78
CA PRO A 173 25.01 -2.83 -10.79
C PRO A 173 24.69 -3.35 -9.39
N TYR A 174 23.40 -3.55 -9.11
CA TYR A 174 22.96 -4.12 -7.82
C TYR A 174 23.55 -5.50 -7.55
N SER A 175 23.76 -6.31 -8.60
CA SER A 175 24.43 -7.60 -8.50
C SER A 175 25.87 -7.53 -7.95
N LEU A 176 26.54 -6.37 -8.06
CA LEU A 176 27.85 -6.11 -7.44
C LEU A 176 27.71 -5.36 -6.11
N GLU A 177 26.88 -4.32 -6.06
CA GLU A 177 26.70 -3.50 -4.86
C GLU A 177 26.15 -4.31 -3.68
N TYR A 178 25.24 -5.24 -3.94
CA TYR A 178 24.54 -6.07 -2.95
C TYR A 178 24.84 -7.56 -3.14
N GLN A 179 26.02 -7.90 -3.65
CA GLN A 179 26.39 -9.26 -4.06
C GLN A 179 26.17 -10.30 -2.96
N GLY A 180 26.52 -9.98 -1.71
CA GLY A 180 26.41 -10.90 -0.58
C GLY A 180 24.95 -11.27 -0.28
N GLU A 181 24.12 -10.26 -0.12
CA GLU A 181 22.70 -10.41 0.17
C GLU A 181 21.97 -11.12 -0.99
N LEU A 182 22.26 -10.72 -2.22
CA LEU A 182 21.62 -11.29 -3.41
C LEU A 182 22.03 -12.76 -3.65
N ALA A 183 23.28 -13.14 -3.34
CA ALA A 183 23.72 -14.52 -3.43
C ALA A 183 22.98 -15.43 -2.42
N GLU A 184 22.79 -14.96 -1.19
CA GLU A 184 22.06 -15.70 -0.16
C GLU A 184 20.56 -15.79 -0.49
N MET A 185 19.96 -14.68 -0.93
CA MET A 185 18.57 -14.68 -1.42
C MET A 185 18.41 -15.66 -2.60
N ALA A 186 19.29 -15.64 -3.58
CA ALA A 186 19.27 -16.55 -4.73
C ALA A 186 19.36 -18.02 -4.32
N LYS A 187 20.16 -18.35 -3.30
CA LYS A 187 20.21 -19.69 -2.74
C LYS A 187 18.84 -20.12 -2.20
N HIS A 188 18.21 -19.32 -1.36
CA HIS A 188 16.90 -19.63 -0.81
C HIS A 188 15.78 -19.71 -1.87
N LEU A 189 15.87 -18.91 -2.96
CA LEU A 189 14.96 -19.06 -4.10
C LEU A 189 15.15 -20.39 -4.82
N ARG A 190 16.40 -20.88 -4.98
CA ARG A 190 16.68 -22.19 -5.56
C ARG A 190 16.20 -23.33 -4.65
N ASP A 191 16.41 -23.22 -3.33
CA ASP A 191 15.88 -24.19 -2.35
C ASP A 191 14.36 -24.29 -2.45
N ALA A 192 13.66 -23.15 -2.59
CA ALA A 192 12.21 -23.11 -2.81
C ALA A 192 11.81 -23.71 -4.16
N ALA A 193 12.58 -23.46 -5.23
CA ALA A 193 12.33 -24.01 -6.57
C ALA A 193 12.54 -25.54 -6.62
N GLU A 194 13.44 -26.06 -5.81
CA GLU A 194 13.63 -27.51 -5.67
C GLU A 194 12.49 -28.18 -4.90
N ALA A 195 11.98 -27.51 -3.89
CA ALA A 195 10.90 -28.03 -3.04
C ALA A 195 9.53 -28.02 -3.74
N THR A 196 9.21 -26.96 -4.49
CA THR A 196 7.88 -26.83 -5.13
C THR A 196 7.67 -27.80 -6.29
N LYS A 197 6.42 -28.26 -6.45
CA LYS A 197 5.97 -29.02 -7.63
C LYS A 197 5.19 -28.15 -8.64
N ALA A 198 4.92 -26.88 -8.31
CA ALA A 198 4.24 -25.96 -9.20
C ALA A 198 5.21 -25.46 -10.30
N PRO A 199 5.00 -25.82 -11.58
CA PRO A 199 6.01 -25.58 -12.62
C PRO A 199 6.21 -24.09 -12.90
N THR A 200 5.16 -23.26 -12.81
CA THR A 200 5.27 -21.82 -13.03
C THR A 200 5.97 -21.11 -11.87
N LEU A 201 5.77 -21.57 -10.62
CA LEU A 201 6.49 -21.07 -9.47
C LEU A 201 7.98 -21.42 -9.57
N LYS A 202 8.30 -22.68 -9.88
CA LYS A 202 9.69 -23.12 -10.08
C LYS A 202 10.40 -22.28 -11.13
N ALA A 203 9.78 -22.08 -12.30
CA ALA A 203 10.35 -21.29 -13.39
C ALA A 203 10.60 -19.83 -12.99
N PHE A 204 9.68 -19.22 -12.24
CA PHE A 204 9.87 -17.86 -11.71
C PHE A 204 11.05 -17.81 -10.73
N LEU A 205 11.11 -18.73 -9.76
CA LEU A 205 12.12 -18.72 -8.70
C LEU A 205 13.53 -18.94 -9.26
N GLU A 206 13.69 -19.89 -10.20
CA GLU A 206 14.97 -20.13 -10.89
C GLU A 206 15.42 -18.90 -11.69
N SER A 207 14.49 -18.29 -12.45
CA SER A 207 14.78 -17.10 -13.26
C SER A 207 15.08 -15.88 -12.37
N ARG A 208 14.40 -15.70 -11.23
CA ARG A 208 14.67 -14.60 -10.29
C ARG A 208 16.02 -14.78 -9.58
N ALA A 209 16.37 -16.01 -9.22
CA ALA A 209 17.68 -16.31 -8.65
C ALA A 209 18.82 -16.00 -9.64
N GLU A 210 18.60 -16.20 -10.93
CA GLU A 210 19.55 -15.82 -11.98
C GLU A 210 19.61 -14.30 -12.17
N ALA A 211 18.45 -13.60 -12.12
CA ALA A 211 18.37 -12.15 -12.23
C ALA A 211 19.18 -11.44 -11.12
N PHE A 212 19.23 -11.98 -9.91
CA PHE A 212 20.03 -11.43 -8.82
C PHE A 212 21.54 -11.52 -9.11
N ALA A 213 21.99 -12.52 -9.86
CA ALA A 213 23.38 -12.66 -10.25
C ALA A 213 23.74 -11.83 -11.48
N THR A 214 22.86 -11.77 -12.46
CA THR A 214 23.11 -11.13 -13.76
C THR A 214 22.72 -9.64 -13.81
N ASN A 215 21.92 -9.17 -12.87
CA ASN A 215 21.29 -7.83 -12.88
C ASN A 215 20.27 -7.61 -14.02
N ASP A 216 19.86 -8.66 -14.72
CA ASP A 216 18.83 -8.61 -15.75
C ASP A 216 17.54 -9.27 -15.25
N TYR A 217 16.51 -8.45 -14.99
CA TYR A 217 15.25 -8.87 -14.42
C TYR A 217 14.18 -9.22 -15.45
N TYR A 218 14.40 -8.94 -16.75
CA TYR A 218 13.38 -9.09 -17.78
C TYR A 218 12.77 -10.48 -17.82
N ALA A 219 13.61 -11.52 -17.94
CA ALA A 219 13.14 -12.90 -18.04
C ALA A 219 12.36 -13.34 -16.79
N SER A 220 12.78 -12.90 -15.61
CA SER A 220 12.13 -13.22 -14.35
C SER A 220 10.79 -12.46 -14.16
N ASP A 221 10.68 -11.25 -14.65
CA ASP A 221 9.41 -10.49 -14.63
C ASP A 221 8.39 -11.10 -15.63
N VAL A 222 8.86 -11.56 -16.80
CA VAL A 222 8.02 -12.35 -17.73
C VAL A 222 7.54 -13.65 -17.06
N ALA A 223 8.41 -14.35 -16.32
CA ALA A 223 8.03 -15.56 -15.59
C ALA A 223 7.03 -15.25 -14.46
N TRP A 224 7.21 -14.12 -13.75
CA TRP A 224 6.27 -13.64 -12.74
C TRP A 224 4.89 -13.29 -13.32
N MET A 225 4.83 -12.68 -14.50
CA MET A 225 3.56 -12.44 -15.20
C MET A 225 2.82 -13.74 -15.52
N LYS A 226 3.55 -14.81 -15.82
CA LYS A 226 3.01 -16.15 -16.13
C LYS A 226 2.77 -17.01 -14.89
N LEU A 227 3.11 -16.52 -13.70
CA LEU A 227 2.96 -17.27 -12.46
C LEU A 227 1.50 -17.60 -12.21
N ASP A 228 1.22 -18.88 -12.01
CA ASP A 228 -0.08 -19.44 -11.65
C ASP A 228 0.14 -20.59 -10.66
N SER A 229 0.10 -20.27 -9.38
CA SER A 229 0.40 -21.17 -8.28
C SER A 229 -0.40 -20.77 -7.04
N ALA A 230 -0.55 -21.69 -6.08
CA ALA A 230 -1.09 -21.37 -4.78
C ALA A 230 -0.18 -20.42 -3.98
N ILE A 231 1.14 -20.47 -4.22
CA ILE A 231 2.11 -19.53 -3.66
C ILE A 231 2.42 -18.50 -4.74
N GLU A 232 2.22 -17.22 -4.42
CA GLU A 232 2.39 -16.07 -5.35
C GLU A 232 3.40 -15.07 -4.77
N PRO A 233 4.72 -15.37 -4.79
CA PRO A 233 5.73 -14.46 -4.26
C PRO A 233 6.02 -13.31 -5.22
N THR A 234 6.26 -12.13 -4.65
CA THR A 234 6.88 -10.97 -5.30
C THR A 234 8.14 -10.65 -4.51
N ILE A 235 9.31 -10.69 -5.11
CA ILE A 235 10.59 -10.42 -4.44
C ILE A 235 11.58 -9.84 -5.45
N GLY A 236 12.11 -8.67 -5.14
CA GLY A 236 13.06 -7.97 -6.01
C GLY A 236 13.05 -6.46 -5.81
N PRO A 237 13.76 -5.72 -6.66
CA PRO A 237 13.77 -4.26 -6.67
C PRO A 237 12.63 -3.74 -7.57
N TYR A 238 11.67 -2.97 -7.00
CA TYR A 238 10.51 -2.52 -7.74
C TYR A 238 10.22 -1.03 -7.56
N GLU A 239 10.01 -0.56 -6.33
CA GLU A 239 9.52 0.78 -6.08
C GLU A 239 10.65 1.83 -6.09
N VAL A 240 10.39 3.01 -6.66
CA VAL A 240 11.41 4.04 -6.88
C VAL A 240 11.25 5.28 -5.98
N TYR A 241 10.29 5.25 -5.06
CA TYR A 241 9.94 6.43 -4.23
C TYR A 241 11.04 6.87 -3.27
N GLU A 242 11.97 5.98 -2.89
CA GLU A 242 13.10 6.32 -2.03
C GLU A 242 14.18 7.13 -2.77
N ASP A 243 14.23 7.08 -4.11
CA ASP A 243 15.05 7.98 -4.94
C ASP A 243 14.31 9.31 -5.19
N GLY A 244 14.27 10.17 -4.19
CA GLY A 244 13.62 11.48 -4.27
C GLY A 244 14.27 12.48 -5.23
N TRP A 245 15.43 12.16 -5.82
CA TRP A 245 16.06 13.02 -6.83
C TRP A 245 15.49 12.80 -8.23
N PHE A 246 15.40 11.54 -8.67
CA PHE A 246 15.10 11.21 -10.07
C PHE A 246 14.07 10.11 -10.26
N ASN A 247 13.75 9.34 -9.24
CA ASN A 247 12.95 8.11 -9.33
C ASN A 247 13.56 7.09 -10.30
N TYR A 248 14.89 7.00 -10.35
CA TYR A 248 15.61 6.06 -11.21
C TYR A 248 15.95 4.74 -10.50
N LYS A 249 16.04 4.74 -9.16
CA LYS A 249 16.62 3.64 -8.39
C LYS A 249 15.55 2.86 -7.63
N ALA A 250 15.45 1.57 -7.92
CA ALA A 250 14.47 0.71 -7.31
C ALA A 250 14.92 0.20 -5.93
N ALA A 251 14.04 0.33 -4.94
CA ALA A 251 14.20 -0.28 -3.63
C ALA A 251 13.79 -1.75 -3.66
N PHE A 252 14.44 -2.57 -2.82
CA PHE A 252 14.08 -3.97 -2.65
C PHE A 252 12.87 -4.13 -1.74
N GLU A 253 11.93 -4.95 -2.20
CA GLU A 253 10.77 -5.37 -1.43
C GLU A 253 10.48 -6.85 -1.61
N ALA A 254 9.72 -7.41 -0.69
CA ALA A 254 9.22 -8.77 -0.80
C ALA A 254 7.80 -8.88 -0.22
N PHE A 255 6.93 -9.57 -0.96
CA PHE A 255 5.64 -10.05 -0.51
C PHE A 255 5.56 -11.55 -0.75
N ILE A 256 5.64 -12.34 0.32
CA ILE A 256 5.48 -13.79 0.27
C ILE A 256 4.02 -14.08 0.58
N THR A 257 3.28 -14.57 -0.41
CA THR A 257 1.82 -14.62 -0.33
C THR A 257 1.26 -15.96 -0.79
N VAL A 258 0.05 -16.25 -0.33
CA VAL A 258 -0.77 -17.40 -0.75
C VAL A 258 -2.04 -16.88 -1.40
N ARG A 259 -2.38 -17.44 -2.57
CA ARG A 259 -3.54 -17.02 -3.35
C ARG A 259 -4.87 -17.35 -2.63
N ASP A 260 -5.81 -16.42 -2.70
CA ASP A 260 -7.19 -16.63 -2.28
C ASP A 260 -8.02 -17.02 -3.53
N ASP A 261 -8.21 -18.31 -3.72
CA ASP A 261 -8.92 -18.84 -4.90
C ASP A 261 -10.41 -18.44 -4.93
N ALA A 262 -11.04 -18.27 -3.76
CA ALA A 262 -12.44 -17.87 -3.66
C ALA A 262 -12.64 -16.42 -4.14
N GLU A 263 -11.76 -15.52 -3.71
CA GLU A 263 -11.77 -14.13 -4.18
C GLU A 263 -11.37 -13.99 -5.64
N THR A 264 -10.41 -14.79 -6.10
CA THR A 264 -10.00 -14.83 -7.52
C THR A 264 -11.19 -15.24 -8.41
N ALA A 265 -11.96 -16.25 -8.00
CA ALA A 265 -13.19 -16.65 -8.71
C ALA A 265 -14.30 -15.57 -8.69
N LYS A 266 -14.36 -14.74 -7.61
CA LYS A 266 -15.27 -13.57 -7.56
C LYS A 266 -14.87 -12.52 -8.60
N LEU A 267 -13.58 -12.24 -8.74
CA LEU A 267 -13.04 -11.33 -9.75
C LEU A 267 -13.34 -11.79 -11.17
N GLU A 268 -13.19 -13.07 -11.47
CA GLU A 268 -13.54 -13.63 -12.79
C GLU A 268 -15.03 -13.42 -13.12
N ARG A 269 -15.89 -13.47 -12.09
CA ARG A 269 -17.32 -13.19 -12.24
C ARG A 269 -17.56 -11.73 -12.64
N PHE A 270 -16.85 -10.78 -12.01
CA PHE A 270 -16.91 -9.37 -12.41
C PHE A 270 -16.32 -9.16 -13.80
N GLY A 271 -15.25 -9.85 -14.14
CA GLY A 271 -14.64 -9.83 -15.47
C GLY A 271 -15.63 -10.13 -16.61
N ARG A 272 -16.55 -11.07 -16.39
CA ARG A 272 -17.60 -11.41 -17.38
C ARG A 272 -18.65 -10.32 -17.57
N GLU A 273 -18.77 -9.38 -16.63
CA GLU A 273 -19.75 -8.30 -16.64
C GLU A 273 -19.24 -6.98 -17.22
N LEU A 274 -17.95 -6.88 -17.53
CA LEU A 274 -17.32 -5.59 -17.86
C LEU A 274 -17.91 -4.94 -19.12
N GLN A 275 -18.07 -5.68 -20.22
CA GLN A 275 -18.67 -5.11 -21.42
C GLN A 275 -20.12 -4.70 -21.16
N TRP A 276 -20.86 -5.46 -20.33
CA TRP A 276 -22.22 -5.10 -19.94
C TRP A 276 -22.27 -3.81 -19.11
N LEU A 277 -21.28 -3.57 -18.23
CA LEU A 277 -21.12 -2.34 -17.47
C LEU A 277 -20.72 -1.18 -18.39
N GLU A 278 -19.73 -1.37 -19.26
CA GLU A 278 -19.29 -0.35 -20.23
C GLU A 278 -20.44 0.14 -21.10
N ASP A 279 -21.24 -0.79 -21.64
CA ASP A 279 -22.40 -0.47 -22.47
C ASP A 279 -23.50 0.34 -21.75
N ARG A 280 -23.42 0.41 -20.40
CA ARG A 280 -24.38 1.09 -19.51
C ARG A 280 -23.81 2.24 -18.72
N LEU A 281 -22.52 2.57 -18.92
CA LEU A 281 -21.94 3.74 -18.26
C LEU A 281 -22.87 4.95 -18.38
N PRO A 282 -22.99 5.78 -17.33
CA PRO A 282 -23.95 6.89 -17.29
C PRO A 282 -23.49 8.10 -18.12
N ILE A 283 -22.97 7.84 -19.33
CA ILE A 283 -22.55 8.86 -20.31
C ILE A 283 -23.28 8.63 -21.64
N ASP A 284 -23.17 9.60 -22.55
CA ASP A 284 -23.69 9.44 -23.90
C ASP A 284 -23.11 8.18 -24.56
N PRO A 285 -23.94 7.31 -25.14
CA PRO A 285 -23.50 6.09 -25.79
C PRO A 285 -22.41 6.27 -26.86
N ALA A 286 -22.32 7.45 -27.47
CA ALA A 286 -21.29 7.77 -28.45
C ALA A 286 -19.86 7.73 -27.88
N PHE A 287 -19.70 7.90 -26.56
CA PHE A 287 -18.39 7.88 -25.89
C PHE A 287 -18.05 6.52 -25.26
N ARG A 288 -18.96 5.56 -25.24
CA ARG A 288 -18.71 4.21 -24.71
C ARG A 288 -17.86 3.39 -25.65
N ARG A 289 -16.99 2.57 -25.09
CA ARG A 289 -16.14 1.67 -25.89
C ARG A 289 -16.95 0.48 -26.38
N LYS A 290 -16.98 0.30 -27.69
CA LYS A 290 -17.73 -0.80 -28.34
C LYS A 290 -17.16 -2.19 -27.99
N LYS A 291 -15.89 -2.27 -27.71
CA LYS A 291 -15.19 -3.50 -27.34
C LYS A 291 -14.07 -3.17 -26.35
N LEU A 292 -14.13 -3.81 -25.20
CA LEU A 292 -13.05 -3.75 -24.22
C LEU A 292 -11.91 -4.69 -24.61
N GLY A 293 -10.68 -4.32 -24.28
CA GLY A 293 -9.54 -5.24 -24.24
C GLY A 293 -9.72 -6.29 -23.14
N GLY A 294 -8.80 -7.25 -23.06
CA GLY A 294 -8.72 -8.14 -21.90
C GLY A 294 -8.43 -7.33 -20.63
N LEU A 295 -9.01 -7.79 -19.49
CA LEU A 295 -8.58 -7.26 -18.20
C LEU A 295 -7.11 -7.58 -17.95
N ALA A 296 -6.41 -6.65 -17.36
CA ALA A 296 -5.14 -6.95 -16.70
C ALA A 296 -5.35 -8.06 -15.68
N PRO A 297 -4.44 -9.05 -15.58
CA PRO A 297 -4.54 -10.09 -14.57
C PRO A 297 -4.61 -9.46 -13.17
N MET A 298 -5.59 -9.89 -12.38
CA MET A 298 -5.72 -9.50 -10.98
C MET A 298 -5.58 -10.73 -10.10
N ARG A 299 -4.88 -10.59 -8.98
CA ARG A 299 -4.71 -11.63 -7.97
C ARG A 299 -5.15 -11.11 -6.62
N VAL A 300 -5.89 -11.91 -5.89
CA VAL A 300 -6.17 -11.69 -4.47
C VAL A 300 -5.36 -12.68 -3.68
N VAL A 301 -4.57 -12.18 -2.75
CA VAL A 301 -3.62 -12.98 -1.99
C VAL A 301 -3.68 -12.63 -0.50
N ASN A 302 -3.22 -13.59 0.33
CA ASN A 302 -3.01 -13.40 1.75
C ASN A 302 -1.50 -13.36 2.03
N VAL A 303 -1.03 -12.30 2.65
CA VAL A 303 0.38 -12.10 3.02
C VAL A 303 0.75 -13.06 4.13
N VAL A 304 1.80 -13.85 3.91
CA VAL A 304 2.47 -14.67 4.93
C VAL A 304 3.62 -13.88 5.55
N PHE A 305 4.37 -13.16 4.70
CA PHE A 305 5.48 -12.30 5.12
C PHE A 305 5.66 -11.15 4.14
N ALA A 306 5.98 -9.97 4.64
CA ALA A 306 6.41 -8.83 3.83
C ALA A 306 7.69 -8.23 4.39
N ALA A 307 8.55 -7.69 3.52
CA ALA A 307 9.85 -7.14 3.88
C ALA A 307 10.27 -6.00 2.96
N GLY A 308 11.30 -5.29 3.39
CA GLY A 308 11.88 -4.17 2.64
C GLY A 308 10.92 -3.00 2.50
N ASP A 309 10.86 -2.42 1.31
CA ASP A 309 9.97 -1.30 0.99
C ASP A 309 8.48 -1.65 1.17
N GLY A 310 8.12 -2.92 1.03
CA GLY A 310 6.78 -3.43 1.29
C GLY A 310 6.38 -3.53 2.77
N ASN A 311 7.29 -3.25 3.73
CA ASN A 311 7.02 -3.41 5.16
C ASN A 311 7.65 -2.31 6.01
N HIS A 312 7.25 -1.10 5.79
CA HIS A 312 7.57 0.04 6.66
C HIS A 312 6.39 1.00 6.71
N ASP A 313 6.29 1.79 7.80
CA ASP A 313 5.30 2.85 7.96
C ASP A 313 3.88 2.40 7.58
N VAL A 314 3.23 3.08 6.63
CA VAL A 314 1.90 2.71 6.11
C VAL A 314 2.04 1.51 5.18
N GLN A 315 1.44 0.40 5.58
CA GLN A 315 1.57 -0.86 4.85
C GLN A 315 0.89 -0.82 3.49
N THR A 316 1.53 -1.41 2.48
CA THR A 316 0.97 -1.60 1.14
C THR A 316 -0.35 -2.38 1.20
N ALA A 317 -1.35 -1.95 0.46
CA ALA A 317 -2.66 -2.62 0.38
C ALA A 317 -2.86 -3.38 -0.94
N ALA A 318 -2.18 -2.92 -1.98
CA ALA A 318 -2.16 -3.51 -3.32
C ALA A 318 -0.95 -2.97 -4.09
N PHE A 319 -0.53 -3.65 -5.13
CA PHE A 319 0.51 -3.19 -6.06
C PHE A 319 0.23 -3.65 -7.49
N ASN A 320 0.84 -2.96 -8.45
CA ASN A 320 0.69 -3.23 -9.88
C ASN A 320 2.07 -3.28 -10.53
N LEU A 321 2.47 -4.44 -11.00
CA LEU A 321 3.80 -4.73 -11.56
C LEU A 321 3.66 -5.52 -12.88
N PRO A 322 4.70 -5.64 -13.69
CA PRO A 322 6.04 -5.08 -13.51
C PRO A 322 6.14 -3.61 -13.90
N ASN A 323 7.29 -2.98 -13.60
CA ASN A 323 7.62 -1.61 -14.04
C ASN A 323 8.35 -1.57 -15.38
N ASP A 324 8.73 -2.71 -15.96
CA ASP A 324 9.37 -2.78 -17.28
C ASP A 324 8.37 -2.49 -18.40
N GLU A 325 8.50 -1.32 -19.04
CA GLU A 325 7.59 -0.87 -20.10
C GLU A 325 7.49 -1.85 -21.29
N ARG A 326 8.54 -2.63 -21.57
CA ARG A 326 8.55 -3.65 -22.63
C ARG A 326 7.56 -4.77 -22.29
N ILE A 327 7.57 -5.22 -21.03
CA ILE A 327 6.66 -6.27 -20.57
C ILE A 327 5.23 -5.73 -20.48
N VAL A 328 5.06 -4.50 -19.99
CA VAL A 328 3.76 -3.84 -19.95
C VAL A 328 3.16 -3.71 -21.36
N ALA A 329 3.97 -3.36 -22.35
CA ALA A 329 3.51 -3.26 -23.73
C ALA A 329 3.11 -4.60 -24.34
N GLU A 330 3.79 -5.70 -24.01
CA GLU A 330 3.56 -7.03 -24.57
C GLU A 330 2.50 -7.82 -23.81
N MET A 331 2.49 -7.75 -22.48
CA MET A 331 1.70 -8.62 -21.60
C MET A 331 0.73 -7.87 -20.67
N GLY A 332 0.79 -6.54 -20.64
CA GLY A 332 0.12 -5.73 -19.64
C GLY A 332 0.81 -5.80 -18.27
N SER A 333 0.08 -5.45 -17.24
CA SER A 333 0.53 -5.53 -15.84
C SER A 333 -0.36 -6.49 -15.04
N LYS A 334 0.15 -6.99 -13.91
CA LYS A 334 -0.60 -7.81 -12.96
C LYS A 334 -0.81 -7.03 -11.67
N ARG A 335 -2.07 -6.92 -11.26
CA ARG A 335 -2.47 -6.24 -10.03
C ARG A 335 -2.66 -7.26 -8.92
N THR A 336 -2.04 -7.03 -7.77
CA THR A 336 -2.09 -7.92 -6.61
C THR A 336 -2.72 -7.19 -5.43
N MET A 337 -3.77 -7.80 -4.86
CA MET A 337 -4.55 -7.26 -3.74
C MET A 337 -4.23 -8.05 -2.47
N LEU A 338 -3.79 -7.38 -1.41
CA LEU A 338 -3.37 -7.99 -0.14
C LEU A 338 -4.56 -8.07 0.82
N LYS A 339 -5.40 -9.11 0.71
CA LYS A 339 -6.71 -9.20 1.38
C LYS A 339 -6.61 -9.16 2.90
N ASN A 340 -5.75 -9.99 3.50
CA ASN A 340 -5.62 -10.04 4.96
C ASN A 340 -5.04 -8.74 5.55
N TYR A 341 -4.22 -8.01 4.81
CA TYR A 341 -3.79 -6.66 5.20
C TYR A 341 -4.96 -5.68 5.16
N GLN A 342 -5.76 -5.75 4.13
CA GLN A 342 -6.95 -4.90 4.02
C GLN A 342 -7.99 -5.23 5.11
N GLN A 343 -8.15 -6.53 5.47
CA GLN A 343 -8.98 -6.93 6.61
C GLN A 343 -8.42 -6.35 7.92
N ALA A 344 -7.12 -6.47 8.15
CA ALA A 344 -6.48 -5.93 9.34
C ALA A 344 -6.63 -4.41 9.45
N LYS A 345 -6.45 -3.68 8.34
CA LYS A 345 -6.69 -2.23 8.26
C LYS A 345 -8.16 -1.88 8.49
N PHE A 346 -9.08 -2.66 7.93
CA PHE A 346 -10.51 -2.48 8.17
C PHE A 346 -10.83 -2.59 9.66
N ASP A 347 -10.39 -3.65 10.32
CA ASP A 347 -10.71 -3.93 11.72
C ASP A 347 -10.08 -2.92 12.68
N ASN A 348 -8.84 -2.51 12.42
CA ASN A 348 -8.04 -1.71 13.36
C ASN A 348 -8.04 -0.21 13.07
N THR A 349 -8.43 0.21 11.85
CA THR A 349 -8.52 1.63 11.49
C THR A 349 -9.92 2.03 11.08
N LEU A 350 -10.54 1.34 10.12
CA LEU A 350 -11.83 1.77 9.56
C LEU A 350 -12.98 1.58 10.55
N VAL A 351 -13.07 0.45 11.25
CA VAL A 351 -14.09 0.21 12.27
C VAL A 351 -14.00 1.22 13.40
N PRO A 352 -12.83 1.53 14.00
CA PRO A 352 -12.69 2.64 14.95
C PRO A 352 -13.08 4.00 14.38
N ILE A 353 -12.67 4.34 13.14
CA ILE A 353 -13.08 5.58 12.46
C ILE A 353 -14.60 5.66 12.38
N SER A 354 -15.28 4.58 12.00
CA SER A 354 -16.73 4.56 11.85
C SER A 354 -17.47 4.89 13.15
N LYS A 355 -16.93 4.47 14.30
CA LYS A 355 -17.50 4.78 15.62
C LYS A 355 -17.41 6.27 15.98
N VAL A 356 -16.42 6.97 15.47
CA VAL A 356 -16.25 8.42 15.63
C VAL A 356 -17.05 9.20 14.60
N ALA A 357 -16.98 8.79 13.35
CA ALA A 357 -17.48 9.54 12.21
C ALA A 357 -18.99 9.33 11.96
N LEU A 358 -19.52 8.13 12.19
CA LEU A 358 -20.88 7.79 11.81
C LEU A 358 -21.88 7.88 12.97
N ALA A 359 -23.10 8.24 12.64
CA ALA A 359 -24.23 8.16 13.56
C ALA A 359 -24.43 6.71 14.05
N PRO A 360 -24.79 6.47 15.34
CA PRO A 360 -24.90 5.13 15.92
C PRO A 360 -25.75 4.15 15.11
N LYS A 361 -26.84 4.63 14.49
CA LYS A 361 -27.73 3.82 13.64
C LYS A 361 -27.09 3.28 12.36
N ASP A 362 -25.96 3.86 11.93
CA ASP A 362 -25.27 3.50 10.69
C ASP A 362 -24.02 2.65 10.96
N GLN A 363 -23.43 2.70 12.15
CA GLN A 363 -22.20 1.99 12.50
C GLN A 363 -22.26 0.47 12.27
N GLY A 364 -23.41 -0.15 12.53
CA GLY A 364 -23.63 -1.60 12.32
C GLY A 364 -23.71 -2.03 10.84
N PHE A 365 -23.67 -1.10 9.90
CA PHE A 365 -23.64 -1.37 8.46
C PHE A 365 -22.26 -1.26 7.84
N VAL A 366 -21.22 -0.92 8.61
CA VAL A 366 -19.83 -0.97 8.14
C VAL A 366 -19.39 -2.42 8.04
N ASP A 367 -18.96 -2.84 6.85
CA ASP A 367 -18.83 -4.24 6.47
C ASP A 367 -17.58 -4.45 5.62
N PHE A 368 -16.79 -5.50 5.93
CA PHE A 368 -15.54 -5.77 5.23
C PHE A 368 -15.76 -6.19 3.77
N GLU A 369 -16.74 -7.04 3.49
CA GLU A 369 -17.04 -7.47 2.12
C GLU A 369 -17.43 -6.27 1.24
N ALA A 370 -18.21 -5.34 1.79
CA ALA A 370 -18.55 -4.09 1.09
C ALA A 370 -17.30 -3.22 0.84
N PHE A 371 -16.41 -3.12 1.82
CA PHE A 371 -15.14 -2.39 1.71
C PHE A 371 -14.23 -3.00 0.65
N PHE A 372 -13.94 -4.29 0.77
CA PHE A 372 -13.02 -4.99 -0.12
C PHE A 372 -13.55 -5.09 -1.55
N THR A 373 -14.84 -5.40 -1.71
CA THR A 373 -15.47 -5.46 -3.04
C THR A 373 -15.49 -4.10 -3.74
N HIS A 374 -15.65 -3.00 -2.98
CA HIS A 374 -15.54 -1.65 -3.55
C HIS A 374 -14.11 -1.38 -4.05
N ILE A 375 -13.07 -1.72 -3.29
CA ILE A 375 -11.68 -1.56 -3.73
C ILE A 375 -11.42 -2.38 -5.00
N LEU A 376 -11.88 -3.63 -5.05
CA LEU A 376 -11.77 -4.45 -6.26
C LEU A 376 -12.46 -3.79 -7.45
N MET A 377 -13.64 -3.20 -7.25
CA MET A 377 -14.38 -2.55 -8.32
C MET A 377 -13.76 -1.21 -8.74
N HIS A 378 -13.16 -0.46 -7.80
CA HIS A 378 -12.35 0.73 -8.11
C HIS A 378 -11.24 0.38 -9.11
N GLU A 379 -10.49 -0.69 -8.84
CA GLU A 379 -9.42 -1.17 -9.72
C GLU A 379 -9.94 -1.60 -11.10
N VAL A 380 -11.11 -2.23 -11.12
CA VAL A 380 -11.79 -2.60 -12.37
C VAL A 380 -12.19 -1.36 -13.17
N MET A 381 -12.69 -0.32 -12.50
CA MET A 381 -13.18 0.90 -13.14
C MET A 381 -12.10 1.77 -13.76
N HIS A 382 -10.82 1.62 -13.38
CA HIS A 382 -9.70 2.18 -14.16
C HIS A 382 -9.64 1.62 -15.58
N GLY A 383 -10.11 0.39 -15.78
CA GLY A 383 -10.18 -0.27 -17.06
C GLY A 383 -11.42 0.09 -17.91
N LEU A 384 -12.41 0.80 -17.37
CA LEU A 384 -13.66 1.16 -18.03
C LEU A 384 -13.75 2.67 -18.28
N GLY A 385 -14.62 3.04 -19.23
CA GLY A 385 -14.82 4.44 -19.64
C GLY A 385 -13.86 4.92 -20.71
N PRO A 386 -13.89 6.22 -21.03
CA PRO A 386 -13.09 6.80 -22.11
C PRO A 386 -11.59 6.76 -21.81
N THR A 387 -10.78 6.26 -22.73
CA THR A 387 -9.31 6.39 -22.71
C THR A 387 -8.84 7.52 -23.61
N ASN A 388 -9.64 7.84 -24.63
CA ASN A 388 -9.45 8.95 -25.55
C ASN A 388 -10.70 9.82 -25.57
N THR A 389 -10.53 11.08 -25.89
CA THR A 389 -11.60 12.07 -26.00
C THR A 389 -12.37 11.92 -27.33
N GLY A 390 -13.55 12.52 -27.39
CA GLY A 390 -14.40 12.54 -28.59
C GLY A 390 -15.22 11.27 -28.81
N PRO A 391 -16.30 11.36 -29.58
CA PRO A 391 -17.18 10.24 -29.90
C PRO A 391 -16.40 9.08 -30.54
N GLY A 392 -16.54 7.87 -30.00
CA GLY A 392 -15.81 6.69 -30.46
C GLY A 392 -14.31 6.71 -30.16
N GLY A 393 -13.81 7.60 -29.28
CA GLY A 393 -12.41 7.70 -28.92
C GLY A 393 -11.54 8.25 -30.05
N THR A 394 -12.08 9.13 -30.89
CA THR A 394 -11.41 9.68 -32.09
C THR A 394 -10.48 10.86 -31.78
N GLY A 395 -10.53 11.41 -30.55
CA GLY A 395 -9.65 12.49 -30.09
C GLY A 395 -8.36 11.97 -29.47
N GLY A 396 -7.60 12.89 -28.88
CA GLY A 396 -6.37 12.56 -28.14
C GLY A 396 -6.65 11.87 -26.79
N GLY A 397 -5.59 11.42 -26.11
CA GLY A 397 -5.70 10.79 -24.81
C GLY A 397 -6.34 11.70 -23.75
N VAL A 398 -7.19 11.14 -22.89
CA VAL A 398 -7.84 11.87 -21.79
C VAL A 398 -6.81 12.59 -20.92
N ARG A 399 -5.73 11.91 -20.51
CA ARG A 399 -4.67 12.49 -19.70
C ARG A 399 -4.05 13.76 -20.31
N GLN A 400 -3.86 13.76 -21.62
CA GLN A 400 -3.33 14.92 -22.34
C GLN A 400 -4.33 16.08 -22.42
N ALA A 401 -5.63 15.74 -22.52
CA ALA A 401 -6.70 16.73 -22.64
C ALA A 401 -6.95 17.47 -21.31
N ILE A 402 -7.02 16.75 -20.19
CA ILE A 402 -7.32 17.36 -18.88
C ILE A 402 -6.09 17.59 -18.00
N LYS A 403 -4.88 17.26 -18.50
CA LYS A 403 -3.56 17.64 -17.95
C LYS A 403 -3.39 17.29 -16.46
N GLU A 404 -2.99 18.25 -15.62
CA GLU A 404 -2.76 18.09 -14.17
C GLU A 404 -4.01 17.71 -13.39
N LEU A 405 -5.19 17.86 -13.94
CA LEU A 405 -6.43 17.43 -13.29
C LEU A 405 -6.61 15.91 -13.33
N TYR A 406 -5.93 15.24 -14.27
CA TYR A 406 -6.17 13.83 -14.61
C TYR A 406 -6.13 12.91 -13.41
N SER A 407 -5.08 12.94 -12.61
CA SER A 407 -4.93 11.99 -11.50
C SER A 407 -6.08 12.10 -10.49
N THR A 408 -6.47 13.33 -10.11
CA THR A 408 -7.60 13.53 -9.18
C THR A 408 -8.94 13.11 -9.79
N VAL A 409 -9.17 13.41 -11.06
CA VAL A 409 -10.42 13.05 -11.78
C VAL A 409 -10.51 11.54 -11.96
N GLU A 410 -9.43 10.88 -12.36
CA GLU A 410 -9.37 9.44 -12.59
C GLU A 410 -9.61 8.65 -11.29
N GLU A 411 -8.97 9.05 -10.17
CA GLU A 411 -9.21 8.41 -8.87
C GLU A 411 -10.65 8.61 -8.39
N ALA A 412 -11.18 9.83 -8.51
CA ALA A 412 -12.58 10.09 -8.18
C ALA A 412 -13.54 9.32 -9.09
N LYS A 413 -13.22 9.18 -10.39
CA LYS A 413 -14.00 8.40 -11.35
C LYS A 413 -13.98 6.92 -10.99
N ALA A 414 -12.82 6.35 -10.69
CA ALA A 414 -12.69 4.94 -10.33
C ALA A 414 -13.50 4.61 -9.06
N ASP A 415 -13.36 5.40 -8.01
CA ASP A 415 -14.12 5.24 -6.76
C ASP A 415 -15.64 5.32 -6.96
N ILE A 416 -16.12 6.43 -7.52
CA ILE A 416 -17.56 6.70 -7.59
C ILE A 416 -18.27 5.82 -8.61
N SER A 417 -17.62 5.55 -9.75
CA SER A 417 -18.18 4.63 -10.75
C SER A 417 -18.03 3.16 -10.31
N GLY A 418 -17.12 2.85 -9.39
CA GLY A 418 -17.07 1.58 -8.67
C GLY A 418 -18.35 1.32 -7.88
N LEU A 419 -18.80 2.30 -7.10
CA LEU A 419 -20.10 2.24 -6.40
C LEU A 419 -21.27 2.10 -7.38
N TRP A 420 -21.25 2.87 -8.47
CA TRP A 420 -22.26 2.79 -9.52
C TRP A 420 -22.31 1.38 -10.14
N ALA A 421 -21.17 0.82 -10.47
CA ALA A 421 -21.06 -0.52 -11.05
C ALA A 421 -21.59 -1.59 -10.10
N LEU A 422 -21.18 -1.56 -8.83
CA LEU A 422 -21.69 -2.48 -7.80
C LEU A 422 -23.22 -2.37 -7.67
N GLN A 423 -23.77 -1.17 -7.69
CA GLN A 423 -25.23 -0.95 -7.67
C GLN A 423 -25.90 -1.59 -8.90
N LYS A 424 -25.33 -1.43 -10.10
CA LYS A 424 -25.87 -2.06 -11.32
C LYS A 424 -25.79 -3.58 -11.28
N LEU A 425 -24.73 -4.14 -10.70
CA LEU A 425 -24.60 -5.60 -10.51
C LEU A 425 -25.61 -6.11 -9.46
N MET A 426 -25.91 -5.34 -8.42
CA MET A 426 -27.00 -5.66 -7.48
C MET A 426 -28.36 -5.58 -8.18
N ASP A 427 -28.62 -4.55 -8.98
CA ASP A 427 -29.87 -4.39 -9.73
C ASP A 427 -30.05 -5.53 -10.77
N LYS A 428 -28.96 -6.08 -11.31
CA LYS A 428 -28.93 -7.24 -12.21
C LYS A 428 -29.07 -8.59 -11.49
N GLY A 429 -28.84 -8.63 -10.16
CA GLY A 429 -28.86 -9.87 -9.38
C GLY A 429 -27.56 -10.67 -9.41
N VAL A 430 -26.45 -10.08 -9.87
CA VAL A 430 -25.09 -10.69 -9.82
C VAL A 430 -24.54 -10.64 -8.39
N ILE A 431 -24.84 -9.58 -7.65
CA ILE A 431 -24.50 -9.37 -6.25
C ILE A 431 -25.81 -9.28 -5.44
N ASP A 432 -25.78 -9.75 -4.20
CA ASP A 432 -26.94 -9.68 -3.31
C ASP A 432 -27.30 -8.23 -2.96
N ARG A 433 -28.54 -7.85 -3.21
CA ARG A 433 -29.10 -6.52 -2.94
C ARG A 433 -29.17 -6.17 -1.45
N ALA A 434 -29.13 -7.16 -0.56
CA ALA A 434 -29.07 -6.93 0.89
C ALA A 434 -27.81 -6.15 1.32
N GLY A 435 -26.76 -6.12 0.50
CA GLY A 435 -25.53 -5.34 0.69
C GLY A 435 -25.62 -3.84 0.37
N GLU A 436 -26.73 -3.35 -0.25
CA GLU A 436 -26.82 -1.96 -0.76
C GLU A 436 -26.53 -0.90 0.34
N ARG A 437 -27.17 -1.01 1.50
CA ARG A 437 -26.90 -0.08 2.61
C ARG A 437 -25.50 -0.20 3.16
N ARG A 438 -24.97 -1.44 3.29
CA ARG A 438 -23.60 -1.67 3.75
C ARG A 438 -22.59 -1.00 2.83
N MET A 439 -22.75 -1.14 1.53
CA MET A 439 -21.87 -0.55 0.52
C MET A 439 -21.73 0.97 0.69
N TYR A 440 -22.85 1.71 0.70
CA TYR A 440 -22.82 3.18 0.83
C TYR A 440 -22.36 3.64 2.20
N THR A 441 -22.71 2.91 3.26
CA THR A 441 -22.29 3.28 4.63
C THR A 441 -20.80 3.01 4.84
N THR A 442 -20.29 1.90 4.34
CA THR A 442 -18.88 1.57 4.41
C THR A 442 -18.03 2.54 3.60
N PHE A 443 -18.48 2.92 2.41
CA PHE A 443 -17.82 3.94 1.59
C PHE A 443 -17.72 5.29 2.33
N LEU A 444 -18.80 5.76 2.97
CA LEU A 444 -18.75 6.96 3.79
C LEU A 444 -17.73 6.83 4.94
N ALA A 445 -17.67 5.69 5.63
CA ALA A 445 -16.67 5.48 6.68
C ALA A 445 -15.24 5.50 6.12
N SER A 446 -15.01 4.83 4.98
CA SER A 446 -13.70 4.75 4.34
C SER A 446 -13.21 6.11 3.83
N SER A 447 -14.14 7.03 3.52
CA SER A 447 -13.78 8.39 3.10
C SER A 447 -12.95 9.12 4.16
N PHE A 448 -13.27 8.97 5.44
CA PHE A 448 -12.50 9.58 6.52
C PHE A 448 -11.12 8.93 6.70
N ARG A 449 -10.98 7.63 6.38
CA ARG A 449 -9.68 6.97 6.37
C ARG A 449 -8.76 7.59 5.32
N THR A 450 -9.26 7.81 4.11
CA THR A 450 -8.49 8.41 3.01
C THR A 450 -8.16 9.88 3.30
N LEU A 451 -9.14 10.67 3.74
CA LEU A 451 -8.97 12.10 3.97
C LEU A 451 -8.01 12.46 5.13
N ARG A 452 -7.75 11.53 6.06
CA ARG A 452 -6.81 11.79 7.17
C ARG A 452 -5.34 11.91 6.76
N PHE A 453 -4.99 11.48 5.54
CA PHE A 453 -3.63 11.62 4.98
C PHE A 453 -3.37 12.99 4.35
N GLY A 454 -4.36 13.91 4.38
CA GLY A 454 -4.21 15.26 3.84
C GLY A 454 -4.72 15.39 2.42
N MET A 455 -4.49 16.58 1.82
CA MET A 455 -5.04 16.96 0.51
C MET A 455 -3.96 17.00 -0.60
N ASP A 456 -2.75 16.54 -0.33
CA ASP A 456 -1.64 16.55 -1.30
C ASP A 456 -1.70 15.33 -2.23
N ASP A 457 -2.32 14.25 -1.78
CA ASP A 457 -2.51 13.02 -2.53
C ASP A 457 -3.76 13.06 -3.43
N SER A 458 -3.67 12.46 -4.63
CA SER A 458 -4.75 12.42 -5.62
C SER A 458 -5.98 11.65 -5.13
N HIS A 459 -5.81 10.57 -4.37
CA HIS A 459 -6.92 9.81 -3.78
C HIS A 459 -7.66 10.65 -2.74
N ALA A 460 -6.95 11.37 -1.86
CA ALA A 460 -7.58 12.22 -0.86
C ALA A 460 -8.31 13.41 -1.52
N ARG A 461 -7.74 14.00 -2.57
CA ARG A 461 -8.40 15.04 -3.38
C ARG A 461 -9.66 14.53 -4.06
N GLY A 462 -9.59 13.36 -4.70
CA GLY A 462 -10.73 12.67 -5.29
C GLY A 462 -11.80 12.34 -4.26
N MET A 463 -11.41 11.89 -3.08
CA MET A 463 -12.32 11.59 -1.98
C MET A 463 -13.02 12.84 -1.42
N ALA A 464 -12.28 13.95 -1.27
CA ALA A 464 -12.88 15.24 -0.85
C ALA A 464 -13.95 15.70 -1.84
N LEU A 465 -13.68 15.62 -3.14
CA LEU A 465 -14.64 15.90 -4.20
C LEU A 465 -15.92 15.09 -4.02
N GLN A 466 -15.79 13.77 -3.84
CA GLN A 466 -16.91 12.85 -3.73
C GLN A 466 -17.75 13.10 -2.48
N VAL A 467 -17.10 13.24 -1.32
CA VAL A 467 -17.77 13.52 -0.04
C VAL A 467 -18.55 14.82 -0.12
N ASN A 468 -17.94 15.88 -0.66
CA ASN A 468 -18.56 17.20 -0.77
C ASN A 468 -19.73 17.21 -1.77
N TYR A 469 -19.59 16.50 -2.89
CA TYR A 469 -20.68 16.32 -3.85
C TYR A 469 -21.88 15.59 -3.22
N LEU A 470 -21.62 14.51 -2.50
CA LEU A 470 -22.66 13.71 -1.86
C LEU A 470 -23.31 14.44 -0.66
N LEU A 471 -22.60 15.34 0.03
CA LEU A 471 -23.15 16.27 1.00
C LEU A 471 -24.12 17.27 0.32
N ASP A 472 -23.69 17.90 -0.78
CA ASP A 472 -24.52 18.86 -1.55
C ASP A 472 -25.77 18.18 -2.13
N ALA A 473 -25.65 16.91 -2.56
CA ALA A 473 -26.79 16.11 -3.01
C ALA A 473 -27.71 15.66 -1.85
N GLY A 474 -27.32 15.92 -0.59
CA GLY A 474 -28.04 15.49 0.62
C GLY A 474 -28.05 13.97 0.80
N ALA A 475 -27.13 13.25 0.12
CA ALA A 475 -26.88 11.82 0.30
C ALA A 475 -26.20 11.55 1.64
N TYR A 476 -25.28 12.42 2.01
CA TYR A 476 -24.66 12.47 3.34
C TYR A 476 -25.31 13.61 4.15
N ARG A 477 -25.49 13.39 5.44
CA ARG A 477 -26.04 14.36 6.36
C ARG A 477 -25.20 14.37 7.63
N VAL A 478 -25.00 15.58 8.15
CA VAL A 478 -24.33 15.79 9.44
C VAL A 478 -25.39 16.05 10.49
N GLY A 479 -25.37 15.30 11.58
CA GLY A 479 -26.23 15.51 12.73
C GLY A 479 -25.70 16.62 13.65
N ASP A 480 -26.50 17.03 14.62
CA ASP A 480 -26.13 18.05 15.61
C ASP A 480 -24.92 17.64 16.45
N ASP A 481 -24.66 16.34 16.58
CA ASP A 481 -23.49 15.77 17.23
C ASP A 481 -22.22 15.71 16.33
N GLY A 482 -22.32 16.25 15.12
CA GLY A 482 -21.24 16.27 14.11
C GLY A 482 -20.92 14.90 13.52
N ARG A 483 -21.82 13.90 13.64
CA ARG A 483 -21.68 12.59 13.03
C ARG A 483 -22.44 12.50 11.72
N PHE A 484 -21.88 11.71 10.81
CA PHE A 484 -22.43 11.55 9.47
C PHE A 484 -23.41 10.39 9.39
N SER A 485 -24.38 10.50 8.49
CA SER A 485 -25.34 9.45 8.14
C SER A 485 -25.60 9.42 6.65
N VAL A 486 -26.05 8.25 6.13
CA VAL A 486 -26.33 8.02 4.71
C VAL A 486 -27.83 7.96 4.45
N ASP A 487 -28.29 8.73 3.44
CA ASP A 487 -29.57 8.51 2.77
C ASP A 487 -29.31 7.67 1.50
N VAL A 488 -29.56 6.37 1.58
CA VAL A 488 -29.23 5.41 0.51
C VAL A 488 -29.89 5.77 -0.83
N ARG A 489 -31.14 6.26 -0.83
CA ARG A 489 -31.84 6.64 -2.07
C ARG A 489 -31.20 7.84 -2.76
N LYS A 490 -30.74 8.81 -1.96
CA LYS A 490 -30.02 9.97 -2.48
C LYS A 490 -28.59 9.62 -2.86
N ALA A 491 -27.95 8.74 -2.10
CA ALA A 491 -26.60 8.24 -2.43
C ALA A 491 -26.58 7.56 -3.80
N LYS A 492 -27.53 6.66 -4.08
CA LYS A 492 -27.68 6.02 -5.40
C LYS A 492 -27.79 7.04 -6.55
N LYS A 493 -28.59 8.09 -6.36
CA LYS A 493 -28.75 9.15 -7.37
C LYS A 493 -27.51 10.04 -7.50
N GLY A 494 -26.90 10.41 -6.36
CA GLY A 494 -25.69 11.23 -6.33
C GLY A 494 -24.49 10.53 -6.97
N VAL A 495 -24.32 9.25 -6.66
CA VAL A 495 -23.28 8.41 -7.27
C VAL A 495 -23.45 8.33 -8.79
N GLU A 496 -24.65 8.07 -9.30
CA GLU A 496 -24.89 8.03 -10.75
C GLU A 496 -24.66 9.40 -11.41
N ALA A 497 -25.07 10.50 -10.75
CA ALA A 497 -24.88 11.84 -11.26
C ALA A 497 -23.40 12.25 -11.31
N LEU A 498 -22.65 12.00 -10.24
CA LEU A 498 -21.21 12.30 -10.19
C LEU A 498 -20.41 11.42 -11.15
N SER A 499 -20.73 10.12 -11.25
CA SER A 499 -20.12 9.24 -12.25
C SER A 499 -20.32 9.77 -13.66
N ARG A 500 -21.54 10.25 -13.98
CA ARG A 500 -21.82 10.88 -15.27
C ARG A 500 -20.98 12.13 -15.50
N GLU A 501 -20.86 13.01 -14.52
CA GLU A 501 -20.12 14.27 -14.63
C GLU A 501 -18.64 14.01 -14.88
N LEU A 502 -17.98 13.14 -14.08
CA LEU A 502 -16.56 12.81 -14.23
C LEU A 502 -16.27 12.08 -15.56
N LEU A 503 -17.05 11.07 -15.89
CA LEU A 503 -16.91 10.35 -17.17
C LEU A 503 -17.15 11.26 -18.39
N THR A 504 -18.02 12.28 -18.26
CA THR A 504 -18.26 13.24 -19.34
C THR A 504 -17.07 14.18 -19.51
N ILE A 505 -16.47 14.66 -18.39
CA ILE A 505 -15.25 15.47 -18.41
C ILE A 505 -14.14 14.71 -19.16
N GLU A 506 -13.93 13.43 -18.83
CA GLU A 506 -12.95 12.60 -19.52
C GLU A 506 -13.29 12.39 -21.01
N ALA A 507 -14.54 12.02 -21.29
CA ALA A 507 -15.00 11.73 -22.65
C ALA A 507 -14.86 12.92 -23.60
N THR A 508 -15.12 14.12 -23.10
CA THR A 508 -15.07 15.36 -23.89
C THR A 508 -13.72 16.08 -23.82
N GLY A 509 -12.88 15.74 -22.84
CA GLY A 509 -11.64 16.48 -22.55
C GLY A 509 -11.93 17.88 -22.01
N ASP A 510 -13.05 18.07 -21.29
CA ASP A 510 -13.48 19.38 -20.76
C ASP A 510 -12.60 19.81 -19.57
N TYR A 511 -11.42 20.35 -19.89
CA TYR A 511 -10.49 20.85 -18.89
C TYR A 511 -11.10 21.93 -17.99
N GLU A 512 -11.82 22.92 -18.58
CA GLU A 512 -12.40 24.03 -17.81
C GLU A 512 -13.55 23.54 -16.90
N GLY A 513 -14.36 22.59 -17.36
CA GLY A 513 -15.38 21.96 -16.54
C GLY A 513 -14.78 21.18 -15.36
N GLY A 514 -13.76 20.39 -15.64
CA GLY A 514 -13.00 19.67 -14.62
C GLY A 514 -12.37 20.61 -13.59
N LYS A 515 -11.71 21.67 -14.04
CA LYS A 515 -11.11 22.67 -13.17
C LYS A 515 -12.15 23.32 -12.23
N ARG A 516 -13.27 23.80 -12.76
CA ARG A 516 -14.37 24.36 -11.94
C ARG A 516 -14.90 23.34 -10.93
N LEU A 517 -15.04 22.07 -11.31
CA LEU A 517 -15.50 21.02 -10.40
C LEU A 517 -14.51 20.81 -9.24
N LEU A 518 -13.21 20.72 -9.54
CA LEU A 518 -12.18 20.55 -8.52
C LEU A 518 -12.08 21.78 -7.61
N GLU A 519 -12.04 23.00 -8.16
CA GLU A 519 -12.00 24.25 -7.37
C GLU A 519 -13.16 24.35 -6.38
N ARG A 520 -14.33 23.89 -6.75
CA ARG A 520 -15.54 23.92 -5.91
C ARG A 520 -15.53 22.85 -4.83
N LEU A 521 -15.06 21.63 -5.13
CA LEU A 521 -15.30 20.46 -4.30
C LEU A 521 -14.03 19.86 -3.67
N VAL A 522 -12.84 20.15 -4.17
CA VAL A 522 -11.58 19.68 -3.56
C VAL A 522 -11.18 20.64 -2.45
N VAL A 523 -11.98 20.66 -1.40
CA VAL A 523 -11.80 21.52 -0.22
C VAL A 523 -12.06 20.72 1.05
N MET A 524 -11.32 21.00 2.12
CA MET A 524 -11.56 20.40 3.43
C MET A 524 -12.68 21.18 4.12
N ARG A 525 -13.92 20.67 4.08
CA ARG A 525 -15.06 21.31 4.74
C ARG A 525 -14.94 21.22 6.26
N PRO A 526 -15.44 22.24 7.01
CA PRO A 526 -15.35 22.29 8.47
C PRO A 526 -15.92 21.05 9.16
N GLU A 527 -17.06 20.53 8.70
CA GLU A 527 -17.70 19.34 9.25
C GLU A 527 -16.90 18.06 9.04
N VAL A 528 -16.19 17.94 7.92
CA VAL A 528 -15.25 16.82 7.64
C VAL A 528 -14.02 16.97 8.53
N LYS A 529 -13.43 18.16 8.58
CA LYS A 529 -12.28 18.45 9.45
C LYS A 529 -12.58 18.15 10.91
N ALA A 530 -13.75 18.52 11.40
CA ALA A 530 -14.18 18.26 12.77
C ALA A 530 -14.24 16.76 13.11
N VAL A 531 -14.54 15.89 12.15
CA VAL A 531 -14.42 14.43 12.34
C VAL A 531 -12.96 14.01 12.40
N LEU A 532 -12.13 14.48 11.45
CA LEU A 532 -10.69 14.13 11.40
C LEU A 532 -9.98 14.54 12.70
N ASP A 533 -10.29 15.72 13.24
CA ASP A 533 -9.72 16.19 14.51
C ASP A 533 -10.09 15.30 15.72
N ARG A 534 -11.23 14.57 15.65
CA ARG A 534 -11.65 13.60 16.69
C ARG A 534 -11.03 12.22 16.53
N LEU A 535 -10.27 11.96 15.46
CA LEU A 535 -9.60 10.66 15.23
C LEU A 535 -8.29 10.52 16.00
N GLU A 536 -7.94 11.49 16.87
CA GLU A 536 -6.78 11.34 17.75
C GLU A 536 -6.91 10.06 18.60
N GLY A 537 -5.87 9.22 18.59
CA GLY A 537 -5.86 7.92 19.26
C GLY A 537 -6.45 6.75 18.44
N VAL A 538 -7.08 7.01 17.31
CA VAL A 538 -7.40 5.95 16.34
C VAL A 538 -6.14 5.63 15.52
N PRO A 539 -5.71 4.36 15.43
CA PRO A 539 -4.53 3.99 14.65
C PRO A 539 -4.59 4.50 13.21
N VAL A 540 -3.45 4.91 12.68
CA VAL A 540 -3.32 5.35 11.27
C VAL A 540 -3.26 4.14 10.37
N ASP A 541 -2.46 3.13 10.79
CA ASP A 541 -2.31 1.88 10.06
C ASP A 541 -2.00 0.72 11.00
N ILE A 542 -1.67 -0.43 10.43
CA ILE A 542 -1.30 -1.67 11.14
C ILE A 542 0.22 -1.81 11.23
N ARG A 543 0.67 -2.56 12.24
CA ARG A 543 2.01 -3.11 12.36
C ARG A 543 1.92 -4.63 12.36
N PRO A 544 2.23 -5.30 11.24
CA PRO A 544 2.07 -6.73 11.12
C PRO A 544 3.08 -7.49 11.98
N GLN A 545 2.61 -8.60 12.58
CA GLN A 545 3.39 -9.61 13.28
C GLN A 545 3.17 -10.94 12.53
N PHE A 546 4.20 -11.47 11.89
CA PHE A 546 4.09 -12.55 10.92
C PHE A 546 4.14 -13.94 11.57
N VAL A 547 3.18 -14.25 12.44
CA VAL A 547 3.16 -15.49 13.23
C VAL A 547 3.14 -16.77 12.39
N THR A 548 2.58 -16.73 11.17
CA THR A 548 2.62 -17.88 10.24
C THR A 548 4.02 -18.07 9.66
N ALA A 549 4.72 -17.00 9.32
CA ALA A 549 6.10 -17.08 8.84
C ALA A 549 7.04 -17.63 9.93
N ASP A 550 6.90 -17.13 11.16
CA ASP A 550 7.70 -17.61 12.29
C ASP A 550 7.45 -19.11 12.56
N ALA A 551 6.20 -19.57 12.47
CA ALA A 551 5.86 -20.98 12.61
C ALA A 551 6.46 -21.86 11.50
N LEU A 552 6.47 -21.38 10.24
CA LEU A 552 7.10 -22.08 9.12
C LEU A 552 8.61 -22.25 9.30
N GLU A 553 9.31 -21.23 9.79
CA GLU A 553 10.75 -21.31 10.05
C GLU A 553 11.08 -22.27 11.20
N HIS A 554 10.19 -22.42 12.18
CA HIS A 554 10.33 -23.46 13.21
C HIS A 554 10.04 -24.86 12.69
N GLU A 555 9.09 -25.03 11.76
CA GLU A 555 8.77 -26.32 11.14
C GLU A 555 9.88 -26.76 10.17
N PHE A 556 10.50 -25.82 9.46
CA PHE A 556 11.56 -26.07 8.45
C PHE A 556 12.79 -25.19 8.72
N PRO A 557 13.59 -25.54 9.75
CA PRO A 557 14.74 -24.77 10.21
C PRO A 557 15.87 -24.62 9.16
#